data_f056a203e369b12ff5cfafe1eb1b39bb
#
_entry.id   f056a203e369b12ff5cfafe1eb1b39bb
#
_cell.length_a   1.000
_cell.length_b   1.000
_cell.length_c   1.000
_cell.angle_alpha   90.00
_cell.angle_beta   90.00
_cell.angle_gamma   90.00
#
_symmetry.space_group_name_H-M   'P 1'
#
loop_
_entity.id
_entity.type
_entity.pdbx_description
1 polymer ?
#
loop_
_entity_poly.entity_id
_entity_poly.type
_entity_poly.pdbx_seq_one_letter_code
_entity_poly.pdbx_strand_id
1 'polypeptide(L)'
;LPYRLEAGTPNIAGAIGFAAALNWLSQFDFTAMAQYKQRLLSQLWHGAKAIPGVQLLSTVENNAGIVSLNLQNEHPSDLAVLLDQQKIAVRAGTHCAMPLFQAIQQPGAVRLSLAPYTTVAEIEQTIDAIAAAADLLA
;
A
#
# COMPACT_ATOMS: atom_id res chain seq x y z
N LEU A 1 3.53 38.08 -11.39
CA LEU A 1 3.75 36.67 -11.21
C LEU A 1 5.23 36.45 -10.86
N PRO A 2 5.65 35.73 -9.81
CA PRO A 2 4.85 34.90 -8.91
C PRO A 2 4.22 35.69 -7.73
N TYR A 3 4.83 36.80 -7.29
CA TYR A 3 4.46 37.54 -6.07
C TYR A 3 2.98 37.92 -5.94
N ARG A 4 2.27 37.99 -7.06
CA ARG A 4 0.84 38.32 -7.08
C ARG A 4 -0.03 37.22 -6.44
N LEU A 5 0.44 35.98 -6.41
CA LEU A 5 -0.29 34.80 -5.93
C LEU A 5 0.27 34.26 -4.62
N GLU A 6 1.39 34.83 -4.14
CA GLU A 6 2.04 34.42 -2.89
C GLU A 6 1.88 35.53 -1.85
N ALA A 7 1.14 35.23 -0.78
CA ALA A 7 0.97 36.14 0.35
C ALA A 7 1.87 35.73 1.52
N GLY A 8 2.72 36.66 1.96
CA GLY A 8 3.62 36.46 3.11
C GLY A 8 4.93 35.80 2.77
N THR A 9 5.65 35.39 3.83
CA THR A 9 6.98 34.75 3.71
C THR A 9 6.86 33.35 3.13
N PRO A 10 7.65 33.00 2.07
CA PRO A 10 7.65 31.65 1.50
C PRO A 10 8.07 30.59 2.52
N ASN A 11 7.69 29.33 2.29
CA ASN A 11 8.15 28.19 3.08
C ASN A 11 9.61 27.84 2.77
N ILE A 12 10.53 28.65 3.27
CA ILE A 12 11.98 28.53 2.99
C ILE A 12 12.53 27.20 3.54
N ALA A 13 12.17 26.84 4.76
CA ALA A 13 12.62 25.60 5.39
C ALA A 13 12.15 24.36 4.61
N GLY A 14 10.90 24.37 4.13
CA GLY A 14 10.36 23.31 3.28
C GLY A 14 11.09 23.19 1.94
N ALA A 15 11.43 24.30 1.30
CA ALA A 15 12.18 24.30 0.03
C ALA A 15 13.60 23.74 0.22
N ILE A 16 14.30 24.13 1.28
CA ILE A 16 15.65 23.63 1.59
C ILE A 16 15.59 22.13 1.94
N GLY A 17 14.63 21.72 2.78
CA GLY A 17 14.45 20.32 3.16
C GLY A 17 14.10 19.44 1.96
N PHE A 18 13.24 19.92 1.05
CA PHE A 18 12.91 19.21 -0.18
C PHE A 18 14.11 19.04 -1.11
N ALA A 19 14.93 20.09 -1.28
CA ALA A 19 16.16 20.00 -2.05
C ALA A 19 17.14 18.99 -1.44
N ALA A 20 17.30 18.95 -0.12
CA ALA A 20 18.12 17.97 0.56
C ALA A 20 17.60 16.55 0.36
N ALA A 21 16.30 16.33 0.42
CA ALA A 21 15.67 15.02 0.16
C ALA A 21 15.87 14.55 -1.28
N LEU A 22 15.75 15.44 -2.27
CA LEU A 22 16.02 15.13 -3.68
C LEU A 22 17.48 14.74 -3.90
N ASN A 23 18.43 15.49 -3.30
CA ASN A 23 19.85 15.18 -3.38
C ASN A 23 20.18 13.83 -2.73
N TRP A 24 19.52 13.49 -1.64
CA TRP A 24 19.67 12.17 -1.01
C TRP A 24 19.09 11.07 -1.89
N LEU A 25 17.90 11.24 -2.45
CA LEU A 25 17.26 10.27 -3.34
C LEU A 25 18.07 10.03 -4.61
N SER A 26 18.73 11.07 -5.17
CA SER A 26 19.53 10.94 -6.39
C SER A 26 20.74 10.01 -6.29
N GLN A 27 21.10 9.59 -5.06
CA GLN A 27 22.18 8.64 -4.82
C GLN A 27 21.76 7.17 -5.05
N PHE A 28 20.49 6.91 -5.23
CA PHE A 28 19.95 5.55 -5.41
C PHE A 28 19.66 5.26 -6.88
N ASP A 29 19.86 4.01 -7.28
CA ASP A 29 19.43 3.52 -8.59
C ASP A 29 17.92 3.28 -8.58
N PHE A 30 17.16 4.18 -9.16
CA PHE A 30 15.70 4.07 -9.25
C PHE A 30 15.23 2.86 -10.04
N THR A 31 16.01 2.39 -11.01
CA THR A 31 15.68 1.19 -11.79
C THR A 31 15.78 -0.05 -10.91
N ALA A 32 16.87 -0.18 -10.16
CA ALA A 32 17.05 -1.29 -9.21
C ALA A 32 15.98 -1.27 -8.10
N MET A 33 15.65 -0.09 -7.58
CA MET A 33 14.58 0.08 -6.58
C MET A 33 13.20 -0.34 -7.14
N ALA A 34 12.88 0.04 -8.37
CA ALA A 34 11.63 -0.33 -9.01
C ALA A 34 11.55 -1.86 -9.24
N GLN A 35 12.63 -2.47 -9.71
CA GLN A 35 12.71 -3.93 -9.90
C GLN A 35 12.58 -4.69 -8.58
N TYR A 36 13.23 -4.22 -7.52
CA TYR A 36 13.13 -4.80 -6.20
C TYR A 36 11.67 -4.75 -5.68
N LYS A 37 11.06 -3.58 -5.75
CA LYS A 37 9.67 -3.40 -5.34
C LYS A 37 8.69 -4.27 -6.15
N GLN A 38 8.93 -4.42 -7.46
CA GLN A 38 8.10 -5.28 -8.32
C GLN A 38 8.21 -6.76 -7.93
N ARG A 39 9.39 -7.23 -7.49
CA ARG A 39 9.54 -8.60 -6.95
C ARG A 39 8.74 -8.79 -5.67
N LEU A 40 8.84 -7.85 -4.73
CA LEU A 40 8.06 -7.89 -3.48
C LEU A 40 6.55 -7.85 -3.74
N LEU A 41 6.12 -6.99 -4.67
CA LEU A 41 4.72 -6.91 -5.09
C LEU A 41 4.22 -8.25 -5.63
N SER A 42 4.98 -8.87 -6.52
CA SER A 42 4.63 -10.18 -7.07
C SER A 42 4.55 -11.25 -5.99
N GLN A 43 5.50 -11.28 -5.06
CA GLN A 43 5.51 -12.22 -3.94
C GLN A 43 4.28 -12.05 -3.05
N LEU A 44 3.98 -10.81 -2.63
CA LEU A 44 2.82 -10.52 -1.79
C LEU A 44 1.50 -10.86 -2.51
N TRP A 45 1.37 -10.45 -3.78
CA TRP A 45 0.17 -10.69 -4.56
C TRP A 45 -0.11 -12.18 -4.77
N HIS A 46 0.90 -12.96 -5.16
CA HIS A 46 0.74 -14.41 -5.36
C HIS A 46 0.56 -15.15 -4.04
N GLY A 47 1.25 -14.74 -2.97
CA GLY A 47 1.05 -15.31 -1.64
C GLY A 47 -0.37 -15.06 -1.13
N ALA A 48 -0.86 -13.84 -1.23
CA ALA A 48 -2.22 -13.51 -0.83
C ALA A 48 -3.27 -14.23 -1.69
N LYS A 49 -3.04 -14.35 -3.01
CA LYS A 49 -3.93 -15.09 -3.93
C LYS A 49 -4.10 -16.57 -3.58
N ALA A 50 -3.08 -17.18 -2.98
CA ALA A 50 -3.11 -18.59 -2.59
C ALA A 50 -3.95 -18.86 -1.34
N ILE A 51 -4.31 -17.83 -0.56
CA ILE A 51 -5.08 -17.95 0.67
C ILE A 51 -6.56 -18.09 0.33
N PRO A 52 -7.26 -19.14 0.82
CA PRO A 52 -8.70 -19.28 0.63
C PRO A 52 -9.48 -18.05 1.12
N GLY A 53 -10.50 -17.65 0.39
CA GLY A 53 -11.34 -16.51 0.74
C GLY A 53 -10.77 -15.14 0.40
N VAL A 54 -9.47 -15.02 0.03
CA VAL A 54 -8.90 -13.74 -0.40
C VAL A 54 -9.39 -13.35 -1.80
N GLN A 55 -9.91 -12.14 -1.91
CA GLN A 55 -10.31 -11.49 -3.15
C GLN A 55 -9.34 -10.34 -3.48
N LEU A 56 -8.52 -10.50 -4.51
CA LEU A 56 -7.61 -9.46 -4.97
C LEU A 56 -8.34 -8.46 -5.86
N LEU A 57 -8.21 -7.17 -5.55
CA LEU A 57 -8.80 -6.04 -6.28
C LEU A 57 -7.76 -5.26 -7.09
N SER A 58 -6.49 -5.68 -7.05
CA SER A 58 -5.38 -5.10 -7.81
C SER A 58 -4.68 -6.16 -8.66
N THR A 59 -3.95 -5.71 -9.68
CA THR A 59 -3.10 -6.55 -10.54
C THR A 59 -1.63 -6.35 -10.19
N VAL A 60 -0.75 -7.20 -10.71
CA VAL A 60 0.72 -7.03 -10.60
C VAL A 60 1.23 -6.10 -11.70
N GLU A 61 0.63 -6.15 -12.87
CA GLU A 61 1.03 -5.38 -14.05
C GLU A 61 0.71 -3.89 -13.87
N ASN A 62 1.62 -3.03 -14.29
CA ASN A 62 1.49 -1.56 -14.23
C ASN A 62 1.16 -1.02 -12.84
N ASN A 63 1.66 -1.67 -11.80
CA ASN A 63 1.34 -1.39 -10.41
C ASN A 63 2.57 -0.80 -9.68
N ALA A 64 2.35 0.32 -9.00
CA ALA A 64 3.40 1.06 -8.29
C ALA A 64 3.78 0.47 -6.91
N GLY A 65 3.34 -0.74 -6.56
CA GLY A 65 3.62 -1.39 -5.28
C GLY A 65 2.43 -1.36 -4.31
N ILE A 66 1.22 -1.52 -4.83
CA ILE A 66 -0.02 -1.52 -4.04
C ILE A 66 -0.74 -2.85 -4.22
N VAL A 67 -1.06 -3.53 -3.12
CA VAL A 67 -1.99 -4.67 -3.12
C VAL A 67 -3.27 -4.25 -2.40
N SER A 68 -4.38 -4.35 -3.12
CA SER A 68 -5.71 -4.13 -2.57
C SER A 68 -6.46 -5.46 -2.57
N LEU A 69 -6.99 -5.83 -1.41
CA LEU A 69 -7.69 -7.11 -1.23
C LEU A 69 -8.80 -7.01 -0.18
N ASN A 70 -9.70 -7.99 -0.23
CA ASN A 70 -10.70 -8.26 0.80
C ASN A 70 -10.70 -9.75 1.15
N LEU A 71 -11.30 -10.11 2.27
CA LEU A 71 -11.75 -11.46 2.58
C LEU A 71 -13.22 -11.60 2.18
N GLN A 72 -13.56 -12.74 1.62
CA GLN A 72 -14.94 -13.02 1.18
C GLN A 72 -15.91 -12.98 2.34
N ASN A 73 -17.01 -12.24 2.19
CA ASN A 73 -18.05 -12.02 3.17
C ASN A 73 -17.64 -11.19 4.39
N GLU A 74 -16.39 -10.70 4.48
CA GLU A 74 -15.89 -9.95 5.62
C GLU A 74 -15.77 -8.47 5.31
N HIS A 75 -15.94 -7.62 6.33
CA HIS A 75 -15.73 -6.19 6.14
C HIS A 75 -14.22 -5.87 6.14
N PRO A 76 -13.72 -5.00 5.24
CA PRO A 76 -12.29 -4.67 5.18
C PRO A 76 -11.69 -4.19 6.51
N SER A 77 -12.49 -3.55 7.37
CA SER A 77 -12.01 -3.08 8.68
C SER A 77 -11.66 -4.22 9.63
N ASP A 78 -12.33 -5.37 9.53
CA ASP A 78 -12.08 -6.50 10.44
C ASP A 78 -10.72 -7.11 10.14
N LEU A 79 -10.41 -7.34 8.87
CA LEU A 79 -9.06 -7.74 8.45
C LEU A 79 -8.01 -6.71 8.85
N ALA A 80 -8.29 -5.41 8.69
CA ALA A 80 -7.33 -4.37 9.06
C ALA A 80 -7.02 -4.36 10.56
N VAL A 81 -8.01 -4.59 11.43
CA VAL A 81 -7.82 -4.71 12.88
C VAL A 81 -6.93 -5.91 13.23
N LEU A 82 -7.15 -7.07 12.60
CA LEU A 82 -6.33 -8.25 12.84
C LEU A 82 -4.89 -8.07 12.38
N LEU A 83 -4.67 -7.41 11.25
CA LEU A 83 -3.33 -7.08 10.77
C LEU A 83 -2.62 -6.06 11.68
N ASP A 84 -3.35 -5.07 12.21
CA ASP A 84 -2.80 -4.09 13.16
C ASP A 84 -2.32 -4.76 14.46
N GLN A 85 -3.06 -5.76 14.98
CA GLN A 85 -2.64 -6.56 16.13
C GLN A 85 -1.32 -7.30 15.87
N GLN A 86 -1.01 -7.63 14.61
CA GLN A 86 0.26 -8.20 14.16
C GLN A 86 1.32 -7.14 13.80
N LYS A 87 1.06 -5.87 14.11
CA LYS A 87 1.92 -4.71 13.80
C LYS A 87 2.14 -4.48 12.30
N ILE A 88 1.18 -4.87 11.49
CA ILE A 88 1.17 -4.65 10.04
C ILE A 88 0.25 -3.46 9.75
N ALA A 89 0.85 -2.34 9.38
CA ALA A 89 0.14 -1.11 9.08
C ALA A 89 -0.50 -1.18 7.69
N VAL A 90 -1.82 -1.09 7.65
CA VAL A 90 -2.62 -1.08 6.40
C VAL A 90 -3.63 0.05 6.42
N ARG A 91 -4.28 0.30 5.31
CA ARG A 91 -5.47 1.16 5.25
C ARG A 91 -6.67 0.35 4.82
N ALA A 92 -7.83 0.59 5.48
CA ALA A 92 -9.11 0.02 5.08
C ALA A 92 -10.09 1.11 4.66
N GLY A 93 -11.01 0.79 3.76
CA GLY A 93 -12.08 1.67 3.30
C GLY A 93 -12.05 1.96 1.82
N THR A 94 -12.74 3.02 1.40
CA THR A 94 -12.92 3.39 -0.02
C THR A 94 -11.76 4.20 -0.60
N HIS A 95 -10.74 4.57 0.18
CA HIS A 95 -9.54 5.29 -0.26
C HIS A 95 -9.82 6.58 -1.06
N CYS A 96 -10.88 7.31 -0.71
CA CYS A 96 -11.39 8.47 -1.46
C CYS A 96 -11.83 8.15 -2.90
N ALA A 97 -12.12 6.89 -3.22
CA ALA A 97 -12.54 6.39 -4.53
C ALA A 97 -13.94 5.73 -4.47
N MET A 98 -14.86 6.31 -3.71
CA MET A 98 -16.21 5.76 -3.50
C MET A 98 -16.92 5.38 -4.81
N PRO A 99 -16.90 6.17 -5.90
CA PRO A 99 -17.55 5.78 -7.15
C PRO A 99 -16.97 4.49 -7.76
N LEU A 100 -15.66 4.24 -7.62
CA LEU A 100 -15.03 2.99 -8.05
C LEU A 100 -15.57 1.81 -7.25
N PHE A 101 -15.59 1.92 -5.92
CA PHE A 101 -16.07 0.84 -5.06
C PHE A 101 -17.56 0.54 -5.27
N GLN A 102 -18.37 1.56 -5.55
CA GLN A 102 -19.77 1.37 -5.95
C GLN A 102 -19.88 0.60 -7.28
N ALA A 103 -19.07 0.96 -8.28
CA ALA A 103 -19.09 0.31 -9.59
C ALA A 103 -18.67 -1.17 -9.53
N ILE A 104 -17.71 -1.53 -8.66
CA ILE A 104 -17.26 -2.93 -8.47
C ILE A 104 -18.04 -3.66 -7.35
N GLN A 105 -19.06 -3.02 -6.78
CA GLN A 105 -19.93 -3.58 -5.71
C GLN A 105 -19.14 -4.08 -4.50
N GLN A 106 -18.11 -3.32 -4.07
CA GLN A 106 -17.33 -3.61 -2.88
C GLN A 106 -17.52 -2.52 -1.81
N PRO A 107 -17.53 -2.87 -0.52
CA PRO A 107 -17.68 -1.89 0.56
C PRO A 107 -16.45 -1.01 0.75
N GLY A 108 -15.34 -1.41 0.17
CA GLY A 108 -14.00 -0.84 0.29
C GLY A 108 -12.96 -1.92 0.06
N ALA A 109 -11.73 -1.68 0.48
CA ALA A 109 -10.64 -2.66 0.46
C ALA A 109 -9.66 -2.44 1.60
N VAL A 110 -8.93 -3.50 1.97
CA VAL A 110 -7.67 -3.37 2.69
C VAL A 110 -6.56 -3.11 1.66
N ARG A 111 -5.77 -2.06 1.88
CA ARG A 111 -4.68 -1.66 1.01
C ARG A 111 -3.35 -1.79 1.73
N LEU A 112 -2.48 -2.61 1.16
CA LEU A 112 -1.08 -2.74 1.52
C LEU A 112 -0.24 -1.93 0.52
N SER A 113 0.72 -1.15 1.01
CA SER A 113 1.57 -0.29 0.18
C SER A 113 3.03 -0.60 0.45
N LEU A 114 3.75 -0.99 -0.59
CA LEU A 114 5.15 -1.36 -0.53
C LEU A 114 6.05 -0.14 -0.74
N ALA A 115 7.05 0.01 0.10
CA ALA A 115 8.09 1.00 -0.01
C ALA A 115 9.42 0.36 -0.49
N PRO A 116 10.38 1.17 -0.97
CA PRO A 116 11.70 0.65 -1.36
C PRO A 116 12.48 0.00 -0.22
N TYR A 117 12.12 0.31 1.02
CA TYR A 117 12.73 -0.25 2.23
C TYR A 117 11.95 -1.41 2.85
N THR A 118 10.83 -1.83 2.25
CA THR A 118 10.10 -3.03 2.66
C THR A 118 10.97 -4.26 2.42
N THR A 119 11.03 -5.16 3.40
CA THR A 119 11.86 -6.37 3.35
C THR A 119 11.07 -7.60 2.91
N VAL A 120 11.79 -8.64 2.47
CA VAL A 120 11.18 -9.94 2.14
C VAL A 120 10.51 -10.56 3.39
N ALA A 121 11.15 -10.46 4.56
CA ALA A 121 10.59 -10.98 5.81
C ALA A 121 9.27 -10.31 6.20
N GLU A 122 9.13 -8.99 5.97
CA GLU A 122 7.85 -8.29 6.19
C GLU A 122 6.76 -8.76 5.22
N ILE A 123 7.11 -9.11 3.99
CA ILE A 123 6.16 -9.69 3.02
C ILE A 123 5.70 -11.08 3.49
N GLU A 124 6.62 -11.94 3.92
CA GLU A 124 6.30 -13.27 4.43
C GLU A 124 5.43 -13.19 5.68
N GLN A 125 5.80 -12.36 6.65
CA GLN A 125 4.99 -12.09 7.83
C GLN A 125 3.58 -11.58 7.46
N THR A 126 3.47 -10.74 6.45
CA THR A 126 2.18 -10.18 6.01
C THR A 126 1.30 -11.27 5.40
N ILE A 127 1.87 -12.17 4.59
CA ILE A 127 1.13 -13.30 4.01
C ILE A 127 0.61 -14.23 5.11
N ASP A 128 1.47 -14.58 6.08
CA ASP A 128 1.10 -15.43 7.22
C ASP A 128 0.00 -14.79 8.06
N ALA A 129 0.08 -13.48 8.31
CA ALA A 129 -0.92 -12.74 9.06
C ALA A 129 -2.27 -12.67 8.33
N ILE A 130 -2.28 -12.52 7.00
CA ILE A 130 -3.51 -12.56 6.20
C ILE A 130 -4.13 -13.96 6.26
N ALA A 131 -3.31 -15.03 6.18
CA ALA A 131 -3.80 -16.40 6.29
C ALA A 131 -4.42 -16.67 7.67
N ALA A 132 -3.74 -16.28 8.75
CA ALA A 132 -4.27 -16.42 10.10
C ALA A 132 -5.56 -15.62 10.32
N ALA A 133 -5.68 -14.43 9.74
CA ALA A 133 -6.90 -13.63 9.79
C ALA A 133 -8.04 -14.27 9.00
N ALA A 134 -7.74 -14.86 7.84
CA ALA A 134 -8.74 -15.58 7.04
C ALA A 134 -9.28 -16.81 7.79
N ASP A 135 -8.40 -17.60 8.44
CA ASP A 135 -8.80 -18.74 9.23
C ASP A 135 -9.63 -18.36 10.47
N LEU A 136 -9.38 -17.19 11.06
CA LEU A 136 -10.09 -16.71 12.24
C LEU A 136 -11.51 -16.19 11.90
N LEU A 137 -11.68 -15.62 10.71
CA LEU A 137 -12.91 -14.98 10.24
C LEU A 137 -13.82 -15.95 9.45
N ALA A 138 -13.29 -17.12 9.02
CA ALA A 138 -14.05 -18.17 8.32
C ALA A 138 -15.03 -18.88 9.25
#